data_c23643d08eb3c8c5e35fd9aafa41f30b
#
_entry.id   c23643d08eb3c8c5e35fd9aafa41f30b
#
_cell.length_a   1.000
_cell.length_b   1.000
_cell.length_c   1.000
_cell.angle_alpha   90.00
_cell.angle_beta   90.00
_cell.angle_gamma   90.00
#
_symmetry.space_group_name_H-M   'P 1'
#
loop_
_entity.id
_entity.type
_entity.pdbx_description
1 polymer ?
#
loop_
_entity_poly.entity_id
_entity_poly.type
_entity_poly.pdbx_seq_one_letter_code
_entity_poly.pdbx_strand_id
1 'polypeptide(L)'
;MFDNQHEIQRLQSIDELRNLGINPYPHFLRRDMNISKFRLKFNYINDTEEKKAEGQLVGLAGRIKLIRDAGKAVFANIEDEDGNLQIYFSNKTLDPEWFKIVKKYVEIGDIVYVRGYAFITKTGEFSMHVSELSLASKSISPLPEKYHGLVDVETRYRQRYLDMIMNPEVRADFKRRSVIISTIRRFFEEKGFLEVETPMLHPIAGGANAKPFITFHNALGVERYLRIAPELYLKRLIVGGFEAVYEMNRNFRNEGMDLTHNPEFTSIEFYWAYHNYHDLMGITEDLFNVILDKLDMEKVVNFDGMEIDFSKPFKRISYKKALVEIGGIDEGIINDKDKILAKLRADGLEANEKLDLGHLQAELFDNYVESKLIHPTFVIDYPISISPLSRRSDANPDVAERFELFIAGRELANGFNELNDPIDQYSRFKAQIDAKNAGDDEAHEMDEDYVKALGYGMPPVAGEGIGIDRLVMLLTDKKSIRDVVLFPAMRPLKNEIKENEK
;
A
#
# COMPACT_ATOMS: atom_id res chain seq x y z
N MET A 1 2.85 -9.61 31.51
CA MET A 1 2.27 -9.55 30.14
C MET A 1 0.76 -9.27 30.22
N PHE A 2 -0.02 -10.10 30.94
CA PHE A 2 -1.44 -9.89 31.20
C PHE A 2 -1.60 -9.55 32.69
N ASP A 3 -1.62 -8.27 33.03
CA ASP A 3 -1.44 -7.79 34.41
C ASP A 3 -2.51 -6.80 34.89
N ASN A 4 -3.40 -6.34 33.97
CA ASN A 4 -4.53 -5.55 34.40
C ASN A 4 -5.65 -6.41 35.02
N GLN A 5 -6.48 -5.81 35.85
CA GLN A 5 -7.53 -6.51 36.60
C GLN A 5 -8.50 -7.30 35.70
N HIS A 6 -8.86 -6.77 34.53
CA HIS A 6 -9.76 -7.46 33.62
C HIS A 6 -9.09 -8.69 32.96
N GLU A 7 -7.81 -8.58 32.62
CA GLU A 7 -7.06 -9.71 32.05
C GLU A 7 -6.90 -10.83 33.08
N ILE A 8 -6.58 -10.49 34.32
CA ILE A 8 -6.49 -11.47 35.44
C ILE A 8 -7.81 -12.21 35.62
N GLN A 9 -8.95 -11.51 35.64
CA GLN A 9 -10.28 -12.12 35.76
C GLN A 9 -10.56 -13.04 34.56
N ARG A 10 -10.20 -12.68 33.35
CA ARG A 10 -10.39 -13.51 32.17
C ARG A 10 -9.49 -14.75 32.17
N LEU A 11 -8.27 -14.66 32.69
CA LEU A 11 -7.40 -15.80 32.91
C LEU A 11 -8.03 -16.80 33.93
N GLN A 12 -8.61 -16.30 34.99
CA GLN A 12 -9.36 -17.16 35.96
C GLN A 12 -10.56 -17.85 35.28
N SER A 13 -11.30 -17.12 34.44
CA SER A 13 -12.42 -17.70 33.66
C SER A 13 -11.97 -18.82 32.71
N ILE A 14 -10.75 -18.70 32.13
CA ILE A 14 -10.15 -19.76 31.30
C ILE A 14 -9.91 -21.04 32.12
N ASP A 15 -9.36 -20.92 33.34
CA ASP A 15 -9.09 -22.05 34.20
C ASP A 15 -10.39 -22.69 34.68
N GLU A 16 -11.41 -21.90 35.02
CA GLU A 16 -12.74 -22.41 35.38
C GLU A 16 -13.37 -23.18 34.20
N LEU A 17 -13.29 -22.67 32.97
CA LEU A 17 -13.78 -23.37 31.76
C LEU A 17 -13.08 -24.73 31.58
N ARG A 18 -11.76 -24.76 31.71
CA ARG A 18 -10.98 -26.01 31.63
C ARG A 18 -11.38 -27.02 32.69
N ASN A 19 -11.63 -26.58 33.93
CA ASN A 19 -12.12 -27.43 35.01
C ASN A 19 -13.53 -27.98 34.73
N LEU A 20 -14.33 -27.28 33.94
CA LEU A 20 -15.63 -27.77 33.44
C LEU A 20 -15.50 -28.70 32.21
N GLY A 21 -14.28 -29.03 31.78
CA GLY A 21 -14.03 -29.87 30.61
C GLY A 21 -14.21 -29.13 29.27
N ILE A 22 -14.30 -27.81 29.29
CA ILE A 22 -14.48 -27.00 28.09
C ILE A 22 -13.12 -26.45 27.65
N ASN A 23 -12.70 -26.77 26.44
CA ASN A 23 -11.50 -26.21 25.87
C ASN A 23 -11.79 -24.79 25.28
N PRO A 24 -11.25 -23.70 25.87
CA PRO A 24 -11.47 -22.36 25.38
C PRO A 24 -10.67 -22.03 24.10
N TYR A 25 -9.78 -22.94 23.66
CA TYR A 25 -8.91 -22.79 22.46
C TYR A 25 -8.87 -24.12 21.68
N PRO A 26 -9.99 -24.57 21.09
CA PRO A 26 -10.00 -25.81 20.31
C PRO A 26 -9.12 -25.68 19.08
N HIS A 27 -8.44 -26.75 18.67
CA HIS A 27 -7.56 -26.79 17.53
C HIS A 27 -8.30 -26.77 16.18
N PHE A 28 -9.58 -27.08 16.16
CA PHE A 28 -10.39 -27.14 14.95
C PHE A 28 -11.87 -26.84 15.23
N LEU A 29 -12.44 -25.96 14.44
CA LEU A 29 -13.88 -25.70 14.30
C LEU A 29 -14.17 -25.35 12.83
N ARG A 30 -15.18 -25.96 12.25
CA ARG A 30 -15.55 -25.71 10.86
C ARG A 30 -16.89 -25.00 10.80
N ARG A 31 -16.90 -23.79 10.26
CA ARG A 31 -18.13 -23.07 9.91
C ARG A 31 -18.64 -23.52 8.53
N ASP A 32 -19.96 -23.49 8.35
CA ASP A 32 -20.58 -23.85 7.06
C ASP A 32 -20.46 -22.72 6.03
N MET A 33 -20.57 -21.46 6.48
CA MET A 33 -20.46 -20.27 5.63
C MET A 33 -20.12 -19.02 6.45
N ASN A 34 -19.85 -17.90 5.76
CA ASN A 34 -19.71 -16.58 6.39
C ASN A 34 -21.09 -15.92 6.62
N ILE A 35 -21.09 -14.82 7.38
CA ILE A 35 -22.32 -14.09 7.75
C ILE A 35 -23.03 -13.50 6.54
N SER A 36 -22.30 -12.95 5.56
CA SER A 36 -22.91 -12.36 4.37
C SER A 36 -23.65 -13.43 3.52
N LYS A 37 -23.04 -14.60 3.33
CA LYS A 37 -23.69 -15.73 2.65
C LYS A 37 -24.91 -16.25 3.43
N PHE A 38 -24.84 -16.27 4.76
CA PHE A 38 -25.98 -16.64 5.60
C PHE A 38 -27.14 -15.65 5.42
N ARG A 39 -26.88 -14.34 5.46
CA ARG A 39 -27.90 -13.31 5.21
C ARG A 39 -28.52 -13.47 3.82
N LEU A 40 -27.68 -13.64 2.78
CA LEU A 40 -28.16 -13.80 1.41
C LEU A 40 -29.02 -15.07 1.25
N LYS A 41 -28.55 -16.21 1.80
CA LYS A 41 -29.28 -17.50 1.71
C LYS A 41 -30.65 -17.45 2.35
N PHE A 42 -30.81 -16.75 3.47
CA PHE A 42 -32.03 -16.72 4.25
C PHE A 42 -32.80 -15.40 4.14
N ASN A 43 -32.45 -14.52 3.19
CA ASN A 43 -33.14 -13.25 3.00
C ASN A 43 -34.64 -13.39 2.77
N TYR A 44 -35.07 -14.51 2.18
CA TYR A 44 -36.46 -14.80 1.87
C TYR A 44 -37.40 -14.83 3.11
N ILE A 45 -36.87 -15.08 4.32
CA ILE A 45 -37.69 -15.11 5.55
C ILE A 45 -38.25 -13.73 5.90
N ASN A 46 -37.73 -12.65 5.33
CA ASN A 46 -38.31 -11.32 5.49
C ASN A 46 -39.71 -11.22 4.90
N ASP A 47 -40.00 -12.05 3.88
CA ASP A 47 -41.22 -12.03 3.10
C ASP A 47 -42.19 -13.19 3.45
N THR A 48 -41.80 -14.07 4.40
CA THR A 48 -42.65 -15.19 4.83
C THR A 48 -43.44 -14.87 6.11
N GLU A 49 -44.61 -15.50 6.27
CA GLU A 49 -45.44 -15.35 7.49
C GLU A 49 -44.75 -15.85 8.72
N GLU A 50 -44.06 -17.01 8.64
CA GLU A 50 -43.41 -17.64 9.78
C GLU A 50 -42.17 -16.88 10.26
N LYS A 51 -41.54 -16.10 9.40
CA LYS A 51 -40.33 -15.31 9.71
C LYS A 51 -39.20 -16.10 10.36
N LYS A 52 -39.07 -17.38 10.02
CA LYS A 52 -38.04 -18.29 10.54
C LYS A 52 -37.75 -19.45 9.58
N ALA A 53 -36.52 -19.98 9.65
CA ALA A 53 -36.07 -21.15 8.87
C ALA A 53 -35.65 -22.31 9.80
N GLU A 54 -36.54 -22.72 10.72
CA GLU A 54 -36.24 -23.59 11.87
C GLU A 54 -35.62 -24.94 11.48
N GLY A 55 -36.01 -25.51 10.32
CA GLY A 55 -35.47 -26.80 9.83
C GLY A 55 -34.10 -26.71 9.16
N GLN A 56 -33.48 -25.53 9.04
CA GLN A 56 -32.21 -25.32 8.34
C GLN A 56 -31.13 -24.82 9.29
N LEU A 57 -30.47 -25.73 9.99
CA LEU A 57 -29.40 -25.40 10.90
C LEU A 57 -28.10 -25.13 10.13
N VAL A 58 -27.42 -24.04 10.45
CA VAL A 58 -26.17 -23.59 9.85
C VAL A 58 -25.16 -23.21 10.93
N GLY A 59 -23.92 -23.63 10.76
CA GLY A 59 -22.79 -23.26 11.61
C GLY A 59 -22.11 -21.98 11.14
N LEU A 60 -22.04 -20.98 12.02
CA LEU A 60 -21.30 -19.72 11.81
C LEU A 60 -20.23 -19.58 12.87
N ALA A 61 -19.24 -18.73 12.59
CA ALA A 61 -18.24 -18.33 13.59
C ALA A 61 -17.96 -16.82 13.45
N GLY A 62 -17.74 -16.17 14.58
CA GLY A 62 -17.44 -14.73 14.58
C GLY A 62 -17.01 -14.24 15.96
N ARG A 63 -16.49 -13.01 15.99
CA ARG A 63 -16.09 -12.33 17.23
C ARG A 63 -17.29 -11.65 17.89
N ILE A 64 -17.49 -11.86 19.17
CA ILE A 64 -18.50 -11.14 19.97
C ILE A 64 -18.13 -9.65 20.03
N LYS A 65 -18.99 -8.81 19.48
CA LYS A 65 -18.83 -7.34 19.46
C LYS A 65 -19.78 -6.64 20.45
N LEU A 66 -20.86 -7.31 20.80
CA LEU A 66 -21.84 -6.87 21.79
C LEU A 66 -22.47 -8.07 22.43
N ILE A 67 -22.77 -7.99 23.73
CA ILE A 67 -23.54 -8.98 24.46
C ILE A 67 -24.48 -8.29 25.46
N ARG A 68 -25.72 -8.75 25.57
CA ARG A 68 -26.73 -8.22 26.48
C ARG A 68 -27.55 -9.33 27.07
N ASP A 69 -27.49 -9.46 28.39
CA ASP A 69 -28.34 -10.36 29.16
C ASP A 69 -29.75 -9.77 29.35
N ALA A 70 -30.76 -10.50 28.96
CA ALA A 70 -32.19 -10.19 29.15
C ALA A 70 -32.87 -11.23 30.05
N GLY A 71 -32.15 -11.85 30.99
CA GLY A 71 -32.63 -12.80 31.96
C GLY A 71 -32.82 -14.20 31.39
N LYS A 72 -33.93 -14.49 30.74
CA LYS A 72 -34.24 -15.78 30.09
C LYS A 72 -33.68 -15.90 28.68
N ALA A 73 -33.04 -14.86 28.18
CA ALA A 73 -32.42 -14.78 26.88
C ALA A 73 -31.16 -13.95 26.92
N VAL A 74 -30.20 -14.24 26.04
CA VAL A 74 -29.02 -13.41 25.79
C VAL A 74 -29.00 -13.05 24.32
N PHE A 75 -28.79 -11.79 24.02
CA PHE A 75 -28.55 -11.28 22.69
C PHE A 75 -27.08 -10.93 22.55
N ALA A 76 -26.45 -11.34 21.46
CA ALA A 76 -25.11 -10.93 21.16
C ALA A 76 -24.98 -10.60 19.67
N ASN A 77 -24.00 -9.78 19.29
CA ASN A 77 -23.63 -9.56 17.91
C ASN A 77 -22.28 -10.21 17.66
N ILE A 78 -22.22 -11.09 16.67
CA ILE A 78 -20.97 -11.62 16.14
C ILE A 78 -20.58 -10.89 14.85
N GLU A 79 -19.29 -10.75 14.64
CA GLU A 79 -18.71 -10.16 13.44
C GLU A 79 -17.67 -11.12 12.87
N ASP A 80 -17.74 -11.37 11.57
CA ASP A 80 -16.69 -12.03 10.80
C ASP A 80 -16.03 -11.05 9.81
N GLU A 81 -15.33 -11.55 8.82
CA GLU A 81 -14.66 -10.72 7.81
C GLU A 81 -15.65 -9.91 6.97
N ASP A 82 -16.83 -10.47 6.70
CA ASP A 82 -17.76 -9.96 5.67
C ASP A 82 -19.01 -9.31 6.26
N GLY A 83 -19.22 -9.37 7.57
CA GLY A 83 -20.39 -8.73 8.15
C GLY A 83 -20.61 -9.01 9.63
N ASN A 84 -21.75 -8.52 10.12
CA ASN A 84 -22.20 -8.74 11.48
C ASN A 84 -23.59 -9.40 11.50
N LEU A 85 -23.88 -10.10 12.59
CA LEU A 85 -25.17 -10.79 12.77
C LEU A 85 -25.54 -10.79 14.25
N GLN A 86 -26.80 -10.46 14.56
CA GLN A 86 -27.35 -10.71 15.88
C GLN A 86 -27.57 -12.21 16.06
N ILE A 87 -27.13 -12.74 17.19
CA ILE A 87 -27.39 -14.10 17.63
C ILE A 87 -28.20 -14.06 18.91
N TYR A 88 -29.11 -15.00 19.04
CA TYR A 88 -30.07 -15.10 20.15
C TYR A 88 -29.95 -16.46 20.84
N PHE A 89 -29.66 -16.41 22.13
CA PHE A 89 -29.64 -17.58 23.01
C PHE A 89 -30.86 -17.56 23.88
N SER A 90 -31.59 -18.69 23.94
CA SER A 90 -32.75 -18.86 24.80
C SER A 90 -32.52 -20.01 25.77
N ASN A 91 -32.85 -19.83 27.03
CA ASN A 91 -32.81 -20.87 28.02
C ASN A 91 -33.80 -22.04 27.78
N LYS A 92 -34.65 -21.90 26.75
CA LYS A 92 -35.60 -22.93 26.34
C LYS A 92 -35.08 -23.88 25.26
N THR A 93 -34.10 -23.39 24.48
CA THR A 93 -33.63 -24.07 23.26
C THR A 93 -32.14 -24.42 23.31
N LEU A 94 -31.34 -23.62 23.99
CA LEU A 94 -29.95 -23.96 24.28
C LEU A 94 -29.87 -24.87 25.47
N ASP A 95 -28.93 -25.81 25.47
CA ASP A 95 -28.63 -26.65 26.61
C ASP A 95 -28.44 -25.81 27.90
N PRO A 96 -29.04 -26.19 29.05
CA PRO A 96 -29.00 -25.38 30.27
C PRO A 96 -27.60 -25.09 30.80
N GLU A 97 -26.64 -26.00 30.64
CA GLU A 97 -25.25 -25.77 31.05
C GLU A 97 -24.56 -24.76 30.12
N TRP A 98 -24.78 -24.91 28.82
CA TRP A 98 -24.28 -23.93 27.85
C TRP A 98 -24.93 -22.56 28.03
N PHE A 99 -26.20 -22.48 28.40
CA PHE A 99 -26.82 -21.19 28.70
C PHE A 99 -26.19 -20.49 29.91
N LYS A 100 -25.80 -21.25 30.95
CA LYS A 100 -25.02 -20.70 32.07
C LYS A 100 -23.63 -20.24 31.65
N ILE A 101 -22.97 -21.03 30.77
CA ILE A 101 -21.66 -20.65 30.21
C ILE A 101 -21.74 -19.35 29.43
N VAL A 102 -22.76 -19.19 28.58
CA VAL A 102 -23.00 -17.93 27.86
C VAL A 102 -23.06 -16.73 28.78
N LYS A 103 -23.85 -16.87 29.88
CA LYS A 103 -24.05 -15.77 30.83
C LYS A 103 -22.82 -15.45 31.68
N LYS A 104 -22.00 -16.43 32.00
CA LYS A 104 -20.88 -16.25 32.93
C LYS A 104 -19.54 -16.02 32.25
N TYR A 105 -19.30 -16.67 31.12
CA TYR A 105 -17.96 -16.77 30.56
C TYR A 105 -17.82 -16.21 29.14
N VAL A 106 -18.94 -16.01 28.41
CA VAL A 106 -18.85 -15.40 27.06
C VAL A 106 -18.83 -13.90 27.18
N GLU A 107 -17.79 -13.26 26.64
CA GLU A 107 -17.52 -11.83 26.78
C GLU A 107 -17.23 -11.20 25.42
N ILE A 108 -17.30 -9.87 25.41
CA ILE A 108 -16.88 -9.08 24.25
C ILE A 108 -15.39 -9.37 23.94
N GLY A 109 -15.13 -9.66 22.67
CA GLY A 109 -13.80 -10.04 22.18
C GLY A 109 -13.66 -11.54 21.92
N ASP A 110 -14.43 -12.40 22.59
CA ASP A 110 -14.39 -13.84 22.34
C ASP A 110 -14.76 -14.19 20.91
N ILE A 111 -14.16 -15.22 20.35
CA ILE A 111 -14.59 -15.82 19.09
C ILE A 111 -15.41 -17.07 19.42
N VAL A 112 -16.60 -17.13 18.88
CA VAL A 112 -17.53 -18.24 19.09
C VAL A 112 -17.88 -18.92 17.78
N TYR A 113 -18.14 -20.22 17.86
CA TYR A 113 -18.87 -20.97 16.86
C TYR A 113 -20.29 -21.19 17.38
N VAL A 114 -21.28 -20.89 16.53
CA VAL A 114 -22.70 -21.06 16.85
C VAL A 114 -23.38 -21.81 15.71
N ARG A 115 -24.27 -22.73 16.08
CA ARG A 115 -25.13 -23.41 15.11
C ARG A 115 -26.57 -23.14 15.45
N GLY A 116 -27.35 -22.80 14.43
CA GLY A 116 -28.73 -22.38 14.60
C GLY A 116 -29.41 -22.10 13.29
N TYR A 117 -30.59 -21.52 13.36
CA TYR A 117 -31.41 -21.16 12.19
C TYR A 117 -31.70 -19.66 12.13
N ALA A 118 -31.91 -19.16 10.93
CA ALA A 118 -32.28 -17.77 10.69
C ALA A 118 -33.71 -17.49 11.17
N PHE A 119 -33.91 -16.32 11.82
CA PHE A 119 -35.24 -15.84 12.19
C PHE A 119 -35.28 -14.32 12.25
N ILE A 120 -36.48 -13.75 12.19
CA ILE A 120 -36.72 -12.34 12.43
C ILE A 120 -37.26 -12.16 13.84
N THR A 121 -36.62 -11.29 14.61
CA THR A 121 -37.10 -10.94 15.95
C THR A 121 -38.43 -10.21 15.91
N LYS A 122 -39.13 -10.09 17.05
CA LYS A 122 -40.39 -9.31 17.14
C LYS A 122 -40.21 -7.82 16.76
N THR A 123 -38.99 -7.32 16.87
CA THR A 123 -38.64 -5.94 16.49
C THR A 123 -38.17 -5.79 15.04
N GLY A 124 -38.21 -6.90 14.26
CA GLY A 124 -37.82 -6.89 12.85
C GLY A 124 -36.33 -7.16 12.57
N GLU A 125 -35.51 -7.47 13.58
CA GLU A 125 -34.08 -7.71 13.37
C GLU A 125 -33.82 -9.12 12.83
N PHE A 126 -33.09 -9.21 11.68
CA PHE A 126 -32.65 -10.48 11.12
C PHE A 126 -31.53 -11.08 11.99
N SER A 127 -31.76 -12.27 12.53
CA SER A 127 -30.97 -12.87 13.58
C SER A 127 -30.80 -14.37 13.38
N MET A 128 -29.86 -14.98 14.11
CA MET A 128 -29.75 -16.44 14.25
C MET A 128 -30.27 -16.87 15.64
N HIS A 129 -31.19 -17.80 15.64
CA HIS A 129 -31.59 -18.51 16.87
C HIS A 129 -30.61 -19.66 17.10
N VAL A 130 -29.83 -19.58 18.18
CA VAL A 130 -28.76 -20.54 18.47
C VAL A 130 -29.27 -21.75 19.19
N SER A 131 -28.91 -22.94 18.69
CA SER A 131 -29.17 -24.25 19.31
C SER A 131 -27.90 -24.90 19.89
N GLU A 132 -26.72 -24.58 19.31
CA GLU A 132 -25.44 -25.11 19.78
C GLU A 132 -24.40 -24.00 19.85
N LEU A 133 -23.51 -24.02 20.83
CA LEU A 133 -22.40 -23.09 21.02
C LEU A 133 -21.11 -23.85 21.31
N SER A 134 -20.01 -23.34 20.78
CA SER A 134 -18.65 -23.68 21.21
C SER A 134 -17.79 -22.43 21.26
N LEU A 135 -16.87 -22.35 22.23
CA LEU A 135 -15.83 -21.35 22.22
C LEU A 135 -14.80 -21.68 21.09
N ALA A 136 -14.47 -20.74 20.27
CA ALA A 136 -13.42 -20.87 19.26
C ALA A 136 -12.11 -20.25 19.75
N SER A 137 -12.20 -19.15 20.50
CA SER A 137 -11.06 -18.51 21.17
C SER A 137 -11.55 -17.57 22.27
N LYS A 138 -11.09 -17.76 23.48
CA LYS A 138 -11.32 -16.83 24.59
C LYS A 138 -10.38 -15.62 24.44
N SER A 139 -10.95 -14.42 24.51
CA SER A 139 -10.17 -13.17 24.51
C SER A 139 -9.67 -12.88 25.91
N ILE A 140 -8.36 -12.66 26.09
CA ILE A 140 -7.79 -12.26 27.38
C ILE A 140 -7.82 -10.73 27.50
N SER A 141 -7.25 -10.03 26.53
CA SER A 141 -7.22 -8.58 26.54
C SER A 141 -8.58 -7.99 26.12
N PRO A 142 -9.15 -7.07 26.92
CA PRO A 142 -10.42 -6.42 26.58
C PRO A 142 -10.25 -5.54 25.33
N LEU A 143 -11.28 -5.49 24.49
CA LEU A 143 -11.30 -4.54 23.40
C LEU A 143 -11.51 -3.11 23.92
N PRO A 144 -10.96 -2.09 23.27
CA PRO A 144 -11.22 -0.70 23.61
C PRO A 144 -12.73 -0.37 23.61
N GLU A 145 -13.13 0.62 24.39
CA GLU A 145 -14.53 1.02 24.46
C GLU A 145 -15.06 1.50 23.10
N LYS A 146 -16.28 1.06 22.79
CA LYS A 146 -16.90 1.21 21.47
C LYS A 146 -17.26 2.64 21.07
N TYR A 147 -17.40 3.56 22.04
CA TYR A 147 -18.02 4.86 21.80
C TYR A 147 -17.23 5.78 20.86
N HIS A 148 -15.93 5.57 20.72
CA HIS A 148 -15.07 6.37 19.84
C HIS A 148 -14.20 5.54 18.91
N GLY A 149 -14.35 4.19 18.88
CA GLY A 149 -13.44 3.31 18.16
C GLY A 149 -12.00 3.40 18.69
N LEU A 150 -11.04 2.90 17.94
CA LEU A 150 -9.62 3.16 18.22
C LEU A 150 -9.22 4.44 17.47
N VAL A 151 -9.25 5.58 18.17
CA VAL A 151 -9.02 6.91 17.59
C VAL A 151 -7.54 7.28 17.56
N ASP A 152 -6.76 6.77 18.53
CA ASP A 152 -5.32 7.08 18.62
C ASP A 152 -4.58 6.48 17.43
N VAL A 153 -4.09 7.39 16.57
CA VAL A 153 -3.46 7.05 15.27
C VAL A 153 -2.19 6.22 15.48
N GLU A 154 -1.39 6.50 16.50
CA GLU A 154 -0.17 5.75 16.76
C GLU A 154 -0.48 4.30 17.16
N THR A 155 -1.44 4.10 18.05
CA THR A 155 -1.90 2.75 18.45
C THR A 155 -2.49 2.01 17.26
N ARG A 156 -3.27 2.66 16.38
CA ARG A 156 -3.81 2.06 15.15
C ARG A 156 -2.70 1.50 14.23
N TYR A 157 -1.61 2.20 14.08
CA TYR A 157 -0.51 1.74 13.23
C TYR A 157 0.33 0.64 13.90
N ARG A 158 0.61 0.77 15.21
CA ARG A 158 1.39 -0.24 15.96
C ARG A 158 0.62 -1.52 16.22
N GLN A 159 -0.68 -1.40 16.49
CA GLN A 159 -1.58 -2.53 16.76
C GLN A 159 -2.63 -2.66 15.66
N ARG A 160 -2.18 -2.81 14.42
CA ARG A 160 -3.05 -2.92 13.24
C ARG A 160 -4.13 -3.99 13.38
N TYR A 161 -3.83 -5.09 14.04
CA TYR A 161 -4.81 -6.13 14.36
C TYR A 161 -5.97 -5.58 15.20
N LEU A 162 -5.69 -4.68 16.13
CA LEU A 162 -6.70 -4.04 16.96
C LEU A 162 -7.50 -2.99 16.16
N ASP A 163 -6.81 -2.21 15.32
CA ASP A 163 -7.43 -1.29 14.37
C ASP A 163 -8.42 -2.03 13.44
N MET A 164 -8.02 -3.16 12.85
CA MET A 164 -8.91 -3.97 11.99
C MET A 164 -10.09 -4.61 12.75
N ILE A 165 -9.95 -4.85 14.06
CA ILE A 165 -11.07 -5.33 14.91
C ILE A 165 -12.04 -4.19 15.19
N MET A 166 -11.54 -2.99 15.48
CA MET A 166 -12.37 -1.86 15.93
C MET A 166 -12.96 -1.05 14.77
N ASN A 167 -12.26 -0.95 13.67
CA ASN A 167 -12.55 -0.14 12.48
C ASN A 167 -12.67 -1.05 11.23
N PRO A 168 -13.87 -1.61 10.94
CA PRO A 168 -14.07 -2.54 9.83
C PRO A 168 -13.71 -1.97 8.44
N GLU A 169 -13.83 -0.65 8.25
CA GLU A 169 -13.44 0.07 7.03
C GLU A 169 -11.96 -0.13 6.68
N VAL A 170 -11.08 -0.28 7.68
CA VAL A 170 -9.66 -0.56 7.46
C VAL A 170 -9.46 -1.88 6.72
N ARG A 171 -10.25 -2.92 7.05
CA ARG A 171 -10.22 -4.19 6.31
C ARG A 171 -10.67 -4.01 4.85
N ALA A 172 -11.68 -3.15 4.62
CA ALA A 172 -12.16 -2.86 3.28
C ALA A 172 -11.08 -2.16 2.42
N ASP A 173 -10.31 -1.24 2.99
CA ASP A 173 -9.22 -0.56 2.28
C ASP A 173 -8.10 -1.55 1.87
N PHE A 174 -7.73 -2.49 2.74
CA PHE A 174 -6.76 -3.54 2.39
C PHE A 174 -7.31 -4.56 1.38
N LYS A 175 -8.62 -4.84 1.39
CA LYS A 175 -9.26 -5.61 0.32
C LYS A 175 -9.20 -4.87 -1.02
N ARG A 176 -9.47 -3.56 -1.05
CA ARG A 176 -9.30 -2.72 -2.24
C ARG A 176 -7.86 -2.75 -2.75
N ARG A 177 -6.87 -2.58 -1.86
CA ARG A 177 -5.45 -2.73 -2.22
C ARG A 177 -5.17 -4.07 -2.91
N SER A 178 -5.69 -5.17 -2.36
CA SER A 178 -5.51 -6.50 -2.96
C SER A 178 -6.16 -6.62 -4.34
N VAL A 179 -7.34 -6.00 -4.54
CA VAL A 179 -8.00 -5.94 -5.85
C VAL A 179 -7.17 -5.12 -6.84
N ILE A 180 -6.64 -3.96 -6.44
CA ILE A 180 -5.77 -3.12 -7.28
C ILE A 180 -4.55 -3.94 -7.75
N ILE A 181 -3.82 -4.56 -6.83
CA ILE A 181 -2.63 -5.36 -7.13
C ILE A 181 -2.94 -6.51 -8.11
N SER A 182 -4.02 -7.26 -7.86
CA SER A 182 -4.40 -8.36 -8.74
C SER A 182 -4.88 -7.89 -10.12
N THR A 183 -5.47 -6.70 -10.20
CA THR A 183 -5.88 -6.08 -11.45
C THR A 183 -4.68 -5.65 -12.29
N ILE A 184 -3.67 -5.04 -11.66
CA ILE A 184 -2.42 -4.65 -12.33
C ILE A 184 -1.73 -5.87 -12.92
N ARG A 185 -1.57 -6.97 -12.15
CA ARG A 185 -0.95 -8.20 -12.65
C ARG A 185 -1.67 -8.74 -13.88
N ARG A 186 -2.99 -8.87 -13.79
CA ARG A 186 -3.79 -9.36 -14.93
C ARG A 186 -3.67 -8.46 -16.15
N PHE A 187 -3.66 -7.15 -15.97
CA PHE A 187 -3.51 -6.18 -17.04
C PHE A 187 -2.19 -6.37 -17.80
N PHE A 188 -1.07 -6.53 -17.10
CA PHE A 188 0.23 -6.75 -17.73
C PHE A 188 0.34 -8.14 -18.37
N GLU A 189 -0.19 -9.19 -17.73
CA GLU A 189 -0.25 -10.54 -18.28
C GLU A 189 -1.06 -10.58 -19.61
N GLU A 190 -2.23 -9.93 -19.63
CA GLU A 190 -3.08 -9.83 -20.83
C GLU A 190 -2.41 -9.05 -21.99
N LYS A 191 -1.50 -8.14 -21.67
CA LYS A 191 -0.68 -7.41 -22.64
C LYS A 191 0.61 -8.16 -23.05
N GLY A 192 0.83 -9.36 -22.51
CA GLY A 192 1.96 -10.23 -22.88
C GLY A 192 3.25 -9.94 -22.11
N PHE A 193 3.21 -9.18 -21.03
CA PHE A 193 4.37 -8.99 -20.15
C PHE A 193 4.59 -10.23 -19.27
N LEU A 194 5.85 -10.58 -19.06
CA LEU A 194 6.26 -11.63 -18.14
C LEU A 194 6.53 -11.04 -16.74
N GLU A 195 5.86 -11.53 -15.69
CA GLU A 195 6.24 -11.24 -14.30
C GLU A 195 7.54 -11.96 -13.96
N VAL A 196 8.51 -11.23 -13.43
CA VAL A 196 9.82 -11.75 -13.05
C VAL A 196 10.17 -11.35 -11.63
N GLU A 197 11.11 -12.08 -11.02
CA GLU A 197 11.70 -11.74 -9.74
C GLU A 197 13.20 -11.54 -9.90
N THR A 198 13.71 -10.40 -9.45
CA THR A 198 15.13 -10.09 -9.43
C THR A 198 15.65 -9.97 -7.98
N PRO A 199 16.98 -10.00 -7.75
CA PRO A 199 17.50 -9.98 -6.39
C PRO A 199 17.06 -8.75 -5.58
N MET A 200 16.70 -8.96 -4.31
CA MET A 200 16.51 -7.88 -3.34
C MET A 200 17.82 -7.47 -2.65
N LEU A 201 18.80 -8.39 -2.61
CA LEU A 201 20.15 -8.14 -2.06
C LEU A 201 21.11 -7.88 -3.21
N HIS A 202 21.47 -6.63 -3.40
CA HIS A 202 22.37 -6.20 -4.46
C HIS A 202 23.83 -6.15 -4.00
N PRO A 203 24.79 -6.47 -4.85
CA PRO A 203 26.21 -6.25 -4.58
C PRO A 203 26.59 -4.76 -4.64
N ILE A 204 25.86 -3.98 -5.42
CA ILE A 204 26.05 -2.55 -5.66
C ILE A 204 24.67 -1.88 -5.63
N ALA A 205 24.55 -0.73 -4.95
CA ALA A 205 23.34 0.07 -4.98
C ALA A 205 23.23 0.82 -6.32
N GLY A 206 22.07 0.79 -6.95
CA GLY A 206 21.83 1.49 -8.23
C GLY A 206 20.40 1.33 -8.73
N GLY A 207 20.08 2.03 -9.83
CA GLY A 207 18.75 2.04 -10.45
C GLY A 207 17.83 3.17 -9.98
N ALA A 208 18.24 3.96 -8.98
CA ALA A 208 17.51 5.15 -8.52
C ALA A 208 18.46 6.05 -7.71
N ASN A 209 18.15 7.34 -7.62
CA ASN A 209 18.83 8.25 -6.69
C ASN A 209 18.18 8.08 -5.32
N ALA A 210 18.81 7.29 -4.43
CA ALA A 210 18.30 7.04 -3.09
C ALA A 210 19.39 6.42 -2.20
N LYS A 211 19.29 6.64 -0.90
CA LYS A 211 20.21 6.06 0.09
C LYS A 211 19.82 4.61 0.40
N PRO A 212 20.74 3.62 0.24
CA PRO A 212 20.43 2.21 0.47
C PRO A 212 20.52 1.84 1.96
N PHE A 213 19.79 0.78 2.36
CA PHE A 213 20.09 0.03 3.57
C PHE A 213 21.28 -0.93 3.29
N ILE A 214 22.24 -0.99 4.19
CA ILE A 214 23.40 -1.86 4.12
C ILE A 214 23.20 -3.03 5.07
N THR A 215 23.55 -4.23 4.63
CA THR A 215 23.54 -5.45 5.44
C THR A 215 24.78 -6.28 5.18
N PHE A 216 25.07 -7.26 6.04
CA PHE A 216 26.28 -8.10 5.94
C PHE A 216 25.89 -9.57 5.71
N HIS A 217 26.46 -10.17 4.65
CA HIS A 217 26.27 -11.58 4.36
C HIS A 217 27.34 -12.41 5.08
N ASN A 218 27.01 -12.97 6.24
CA ASN A 218 27.95 -13.65 7.12
C ASN A 218 28.76 -14.77 6.45
N ALA A 219 28.10 -15.63 5.67
CA ALA A 219 28.77 -16.77 5.04
C ALA A 219 29.78 -16.39 3.95
N LEU A 220 29.57 -15.25 3.28
CA LEU A 220 30.49 -14.75 2.24
C LEU A 220 31.46 -13.70 2.77
N GLY A 221 31.22 -13.14 3.97
CA GLY A 221 32.04 -12.08 4.53
C GLY A 221 32.00 -10.76 3.76
N VAL A 222 30.87 -10.42 3.15
CA VAL A 222 30.73 -9.24 2.28
C VAL A 222 29.49 -8.42 2.63
N GLU A 223 29.55 -7.12 2.38
CA GLU A 223 28.40 -6.22 2.43
C GLU A 223 27.44 -6.46 1.26
N ARG A 224 26.18 -6.18 1.50
CA ARG A 224 25.10 -6.19 0.51
C ARG A 224 24.18 -4.99 0.78
N TYR A 225 23.50 -4.57 -0.27
CA TYR A 225 22.56 -3.47 -0.23
C TYR A 225 21.15 -4.02 -0.45
N LEU A 226 20.18 -3.61 0.37
CA LEU A 226 18.78 -3.80 0.01
C LEU A 226 18.48 -2.91 -1.21
N ARG A 227 17.85 -3.47 -2.23
CA ARG A 227 17.64 -2.78 -3.51
C ARG A 227 16.82 -1.51 -3.34
N ILE A 228 17.22 -0.45 -4.00
CA ILE A 228 16.49 0.81 -4.11
C ILE A 228 15.54 0.82 -5.32
N ALA A 229 15.83 0.01 -6.35
CA ALA A 229 15.05 -0.24 -7.56
C ALA A 229 15.49 -1.56 -8.22
N PRO A 230 14.65 -2.28 -8.97
CA PRO A 230 15.03 -3.46 -9.75
C PRO A 230 15.57 -3.13 -11.15
N GLU A 231 15.58 -1.87 -11.56
CA GLU A 231 15.83 -1.33 -12.91
C GLU A 231 16.99 -2.00 -13.64
N LEU A 232 18.21 -2.00 -13.04
CA LEU A 232 19.40 -2.50 -13.72
C LEU A 232 19.34 -4.02 -13.98
N TYR A 233 18.61 -4.78 -13.16
CA TYR A 233 18.39 -6.21 -13.38
C TYR A 233 17.33 -6.46 -14.44
N LEU A 234 16.24 -5.68 -14.46
CA LEU A 234 15.20 -5.81 -15.48
C LEU A 234 15.75 -5.48 -16.88
N LYS A 235 16.59 -4.44 -16.99
CA LYS A 235 17.30 -4.13 -18.24
C LYS A 235 18.24 -5.25 -18.70
N ARG A 236 18.93 -5.96 -17.78
CA ARG A 236 19.72 -7.14 -18.13
C ARG A 236 18.86 -8.27 -18.71
N LEU A 237 17.59 -8.41 -18.27
CA LEU A 237 16.66 -9.38 -18.87
C LEU A 237 16.28 -9.00 -20.30
N ILE A 238 16.12 -7.70 -20.59
CA ILE A 238 15.92 -7.19 -21.95
C ILE A 238 17.15 -7.48 -22.84
N VAL A 239 18.37 -7.24 -22.35
CA VAL A 239 19.61 -7.64 -23.04
C VAL A 239 19.63 -9.16 -23.28
N GLY A 240 19.10 -9.95 -22.33
CA GLY A 240 18.99 -11.40 -22.41
C GLY A 240 17.94 -11.92 -23.40
N GLY A 241 17.14 -11.03 -24.02
CA GLY A 241 16.19 -11.35 -25.09
C GLY A 241 14.71 -11.40 -24.67
N PHE A 242 14.35 -11.01 -23.45
CA PHE A 242 12.94 -10.75 -23.13
C PHE A 242 12.52 -9.41 -23.74
N GLU A 243 11.30 -9.33 -24.29
CA GLU A 243 10.80 -8.12 -24.94
C GLU A 243 9.87 -7.29 -24.04
N ALA A 244 9.18 -7.96 -23.09
CA ALA A 244 8.26 -7.30 -22.18
C ALA A 244 8.30 -8.00 -20.80
N VAL A 245 8.80 -7.29 -19.79
CA VAL A 245 8.93 -7.81 -18.41
C VAL A 245 8.40 -6.80 -17.42
N TYR A 246 7.89 -7.29 -16.29
CA TYR A 246 7.58 -6.46 -15.15
C TYR A 246 7.92 -7.17 -13.84
N GLU A 247 8.21 -6.39 -12.82
CA GLU A 247 8.33 -6.85 -11.44
C GLU A 247 7.50 -5.95 -10.52
N MET A 248 6.62 -6.54 -9.73
CA MET A 248 5.88 -5.86 -8.68
C MET A 248 6.34 -6.35 -7.32
N ASN A 249 7.14 -5.57 -6.61
CA ASN A 249 7.77 -6.02 -5.39
C ASN A 249 8.18 -4.86 -4.47
N ARG A 250 8.86 -5.18 -3.36
CA ARG A 250 9.37 -4.21 -2.40
C ARG A 250 10.69 -3.59 -2.85
N ASN A 251 10.78 -2.28 -2.64
CA ASN A 251 12.03 -1.52 -2.68
C ASN A 251 12.28 -0.87 -1.32
N PHE A 252 13.54 -0.51 -1.06
CA PHE A 252 13.99 -0.06 0.26
C PHE A 252 14.82 1.22 0.09
N ARG A 253 14.44 2.30 0.77
CA ARG A 253 15.18 3.56 0.79
C ARG A 253 15.39 4.01 2.21
N ASN A 254 16.66 4.21 2.59
CA ASN A 254 17.07 4.59 3.94
C ASN A 254 17.02 6.11 4.12
N GLU A 255 15.82 6.65 4.00
CA GLU A 255 15.50 8.08 4.02
C GLU A 255 14.52 8.41 5.15
N GLY A 256 14.03 9.64 5.18
CA GLY A 256 13.05 10.09 6.16
C GLY A 256 11.70 9.37 6.01
N MET A 257 10.93 9.35 7.11
CA MET A 257 9.56 8.85 7.13
C MET A 257 8.60 10.01 7.30
N ASP A 258 7.69 10.18 6.34
CA ASP A 258 6.65 11.21 6.37
C ASP A 258 5.26 10.64 5.99
N LEU A 259 4.37 11.46 5.48
CA LEU A 259 3.03 11.04 5.05
C LEU A 259 3.05 10.23 3.75
N THR A 260 4.07 10.39 2.92
CA THR A 260 4.19 9.80 1.57
C THR A 260 5.34 8.83 1.42
N HIS A 261 6.28 8.81 2.39
CA HIS A 261 7.47 7.97 2.37
C HIS A 261 7.50 6.98 3.53
N ASN A 262 7.78 5.73 3.20
CA ASN A 262 8.05 4.64 4.13
C ASN A 262 9.36 3.96 3.69
N PRO A 263 10.25 3.55 4.60
CA PRO A 263 11.57 3.01 4.23
C PRO A 263 11.52 1.74 3.38
N GLU A 264 10.41 1.01 3.42
CA GLU A 264 10.08 -0.06 2.48
C GLU A 264 8.71 0.23 1.84
N PHE A 265 8.62 0.11 0.53
CA PHE A 265 7.40 0.41 -0.22
C PHE A 265 7.23 -0.55 -1.41
N THR A 266 6.04 -0.61 -1.95
CA THR A 266 5.74 -1.43 -3.13
C THR A 266 5.68 -0.55 -4.37
N SER A 267 6.42 -0.94 -5.41
CA SER A 267 6.28 -0.40 -6.76
C SER A 267 6.13 -1.52 -7.78
N ILE A 268 5.65 -1.19 -8.95
CA ILE A 268 5.81 -1.98 -10.16
C ILE A 268 6.79 -1.26 -11.05
N GLU A 269 7.73 -2.00 -11.64
CA GLU A 269 8.54 -1.53 -12.75
C GLU A 269 8.35 -2.47 -13.93
N PHE A 270 8.21 -1.90 -15.13
CA PHE A 270 8.04 -2.68 -16.35
C PHE A 270 8.84 -2.07 -17.51
N TYR A 271 9.30 -2.94 -18.41
CA TYR A 271 10.17 -2.60 -19.54
C TYR A 271 9.61 -3.23 -20.79
N TRP A 272 9.50 -2.43 -21.87
CA TRP A 272 8.86 -2.82 -23.11
C TRP A 272 9.76 -2.51 -24.29
N ALA A 273 10.39 -3.53 -24.85
CA ALA A 273 11.29 -3.40 -26.01
C ALA A 273 10.50 -2.99 -27.26
N TYR A 274 11.17 -2.22 -28.13
CA TYR A 274 10.61 -1.68 -29.38
C TYR A 274 9.45 -0.69 -29.19
N HIS A 275 9.26 -0.18 -27.97
CA HIS A 275 8.30 0.86 -27.62
C HIS A 275 9.05 2.08 -27.07
N ASN A 276 8.34 3.19 -26.96
CA ASN A 276 8.90 4.46 -26.50
C ASN A 276 8.08 5.02 -25.33
N TYR A 277 8.57 6.08 -24.70
CA TYR A 277 7.96 6.67 -23.53
C TYR A 277 6.54 7.26 -23.78
N HIS A 278 6.18 7.56 -25.04
CA HIS A 278 4.80 7.92 -25.38
C HIS A 278 3.86 6.71 -25.32
N ASP A 279 4.34 5.51 -25.67
CA ASP A 279 3.57 4.26 -25.56
C ASP A 279 3.33 3.93 -24.08
N LEU A 280 4.34 4.20 -23.21
CA LEU A 280 4.20 4.02 -21.76
C LEU A 280 3.12 4.95 -21.19
N MET A 281 3.07 6.21 -21.56
CA MET A 281 1.98 7.12 -21.15
C MET A 281 0.60 6.56 -21.53
N GLY A 282 0.48 5.95 -22.72
CA GLY A 282 -0.77 5.34 -23.20
C GLY A 282 -1.18 4.10 -22.39
N ILE A 283 -0.24 3.21 -22.12
CA ILE A 283 -0.51 1.99 -21.32
C ILE A 283 -0.85 2.34 -19.87
N THR A 284 -0.24 3.38 -19.31
CA THR A 284 -0.52 3.88 -17.97
C THR A 284 -1.93 4.47 -17.87
N GLU A 285 -2.35 5.29 -18.83
CA GLU A 285 -3.74 5.75 -18.93
C GLU A 285 -4.74 4.58 -19.00
N ASP A 286 -4.43 3.54 -19.77
CA ASP A 286 -5.25 2.32 -19.87
C ASP A 286 -5.34 1.61 -18.53
N LEU A 287 -4.20 1.42 -17.85
CA LEU A 287 -4.10 0.76 -16.56
C LEU A 287 -4.99 1.43 -15.52
N PHE A 288 -4.93 2.77 -15.39
CA PHE A 288 -5.76 3.52 -14.45
C PHE A 288 -7.25 3.32 -14.72
N ASN A 289 -7.66 3.37 -15.99
CA ASN A 289 -9.06 3.15 -16.35
C ASN A 289 -9.53 1.74 -16.02
N VAL A 290 -8.72 0.71 -16.27
CA VAL A 290 -9.04 -0.69 -15.92
C VAL A 290 -9.16 -0.88 -14.40
N ILE A 291 -8.31 -0.20 -13.61
CA ILE A 291 -8.39 -0.27 -12.14
C ILE A 291 -9.68 0.41 -11.64
N LEU A 292 -10.03 1.59 -12.14
CA LEU A 292 -11.25 2.30 -11.77
C LEU A 292 -12.49 1.47 -12.11
N ASP A 293 -12.55 0.91 -13.31
CA ASP A 293 -13.65 0.04 -13.75
C ASP A 293 -13.76 -1.21 -12.86
N LYS A 294 -12.62 -1.79 -12.46
CA LYS A 294 -12.59 -2.97 -11.57
C LYS A 294 -13.06 -2.67 -10.15
N LEU A 295 -12.82 -1.46 -9.68
CA LEU A 295 -13.27 -0.98 -8.37
C LEU A 295 -14.68 -0.43 -8.37
N ASP A 296 -15.37 -0.41 -9.53
CA ASP A 296 -16.69 0.21 -9.73
C ASP A 296 -16.69 1.70 -9.32
N MET A 297 -15.60 2.41 -9.71
CA MET A 297 -15.40 3.82 -9.42
C MET A 297 -15.67 4.69 -10.65
N GLU A 298 -16.21 5.86 -10.42
CA GLU A 298 -16.36 6.89 -11.47
C GLU A 298 -14.98 7.40 -11.92
N LYS A 299 -14.92 8.04 -13.10
CA LYS A 299 -13.68 8.64 -13.61
C LYS A 299 -13.27 9.91 -12.85
N VAL A 300 -14.18 10.51 -12.12
CA VAL A 300 -13.86 11.60 -11.18
C VAL A 300 -13.79 11.02 -9.77
N VAL A 301 -12.61 11.07 -9.19
CA VAL A 301 -12.29 10.51 -7.87
C VAL A 301 -12.05 11.65 -6.88
N ASN A 302 -12.61 11.53 -5.68
CA ASN A 302 -12.29 12.47 -4.60
C ASN A 302 -11.06 11.99 -3.82
N PHE A 303 -10.09 12.86 -3.64
CA PHE A 303 -8.92 12.63 -2.82
C PHE A 303 -8.59 13.89 -2.01
N ASP A 304 -8.63 13.78 -0.69
CA ASP A 304 -8.36 14.89 0.24
C ASP A 304 -9.22 16.15 -0.05
N GLY A 305 -10.48 15.94 -0.45
CA GLY A 305 -11.39 17.01 -0.83
C GLY A 305 -11.16 17.62 -2.21
N MET A 306 -10.19 17.11 -2.98
CA MET A 306 -9.95 17.48 -4.36
C MET A 306 -10.66 16.52 -5.30
N GLU A 307 -11.39 17.04 -6.28
CA GLU A 307 -11.92 16.24 -7.40
C GLU A 307 -10.83 16.04 -8.45
N ILE A 308 -10.52 14.77 -8.77
CA ILE A 308 -9.48 14.38 -9.70
C ILE A 308 -10.14 13.67 -10.88
N ASP A 309 -10.00 14.24 -12.07
CA ASP A 309 -10.57 13.70 -13.29
C ASP A 309 -9.55 12.80 -14.03
N PHE A 310 -9.86 11.50 -14.11
CA PHE A 310 -9.10 10.48 -14.83
C PHE A 310 -9.57 10.25 -16.27
N SER A 311 -10.42 11.12 -16.81
CA SER A 311 -10.86 11.04 -18.19
C SER A 311 -9.66 11.23 -19.13
N LYS A 312 -9.59 10.38 -20.16
CA LYS A 312 -8.50 10.45 -21.15
C LYS A 312 -8.74 11.52 -22.21
N PRO A 313 -7.66 11.98 -22.82
CA PRO A 313 -6.25 11.76 -22.50
C PRO A 313 -5.81 12.61 -21.31
N PHE A 314 -4.84 12.10 -20.52
CA PHE A 314 -4.20 12.89 -19.47
C PHE A 314 -3.42 14.06 -20.09
N LYS A 315 -3.34 15.19 -19.37
CA LYS A 315 -2.58 16.36 -19.82
C LYS A 315 -1.10 16.01 -20.00
N ARG A 316 -0.48 16.52 -21.07
CA ARG A 316 0.97 16.43 -21.31
C ARG A 316 1.53 17.84 -21.43
N ILE A 317 2.61 18.13 -20.70
CA ILE A 317 3.26 19.43 -20.69
C ILE A 317 4.76 19.23 -20.57
N SER A 318 5.56 19.98 -21.36
CA SER A 318 7.01 19.89 -21.20
C SER A 318 7.47 20.58 -19.92
N TYR A 319 8.58 20.10 -19.37
CA TYR A 319 9.16 20.56 -18.11
C TYR A 319 9.33 22.09 -18.07
N LYS A 320 9.92 22.66 -19.10
CA LYS A 320 10.11 24.13 -19.22
C LYS A 320 8.77 24.88 -19.29
N LYS A 321 7.79 24.35 -20.04
CA LYS A 321 6.46 24.96 -20.08
C LYS A 321 5.75 24.86 -18.72
N ALA A 322 5.93 23.77 -17.99
CA ALA A 322 5.38 23.65 -16.65
C ALA A 322 5.93 24.69 -15.69
N LEU A 323 7.24 24.97 -15.75
CA LEU A 323 7.85 26.04 -14.94
C LEU A 323 7.24 27.42 -15.27
N VAL A 324 6.98 27.71 -16.55
CA VAL A 324 6.43 29.01 -16.97
C VAL A 324 4.92 29.09 -16.72
N GLU A 325 4.14 28.13 -17.26
CA GLU A 325 2.67 28.22 -17.32
C GLU A 325 2.01 27.86 -15.96
N ILE A 326 2.59 26.92 -15.22
CA ILE A 326 2.06 26.43 -13.94
C ILE A 326 2.82 27.06 -12.77
N GLY A 327 4.15 27.08 -12.86
CA GLY A 327 5.03 27.68 -11.86
C GLY A 327 4.90 29.20 -11.80
N GLY A 328 4.57 29.83 -12.93
CA GLY A 328 4.51 31.29 -13.05
C GLY A 328 5.90 31.94 -13.09
N ILE A 329 6.93 31.18 -13.49
CA ILE A 329 8.31 31.64 -13.57
C ILE A 329 8.54 32.30 -14.93
N ASP A 330 9.16 33.47 -14.96
CA ASP A 330 9.51 34.14 -16.19
C ASP A 330 10.47 33.31 -17.05
N GLU A 331 10.18 33.17 -18.33
CA GLU A 331 10.98 32.38 -19.29
C GLU A 331 12.44 32.81 -19.35
N GLY A 332 12.72 34.10 -19.12
CA GLY A 332 14.08 34.65 -19.06
C GLY A 332 14.87 34.22 -17.80
N ILE A 333 14.23 33.59 -16.82
CA ILE A 333 14.87 33.07 -15.59
C ILE A 333 15.27 31.60 -15.77
N ILE A 334 14.39 30.77 -16.33
CA ILE A 334 14.51 29.30 -16.28
C ILE A 334 15.76 28.73 -16.99
N ASN A 335 16.40 29.48 -17.87
CA ASN A 335 17.61 29.07 -18.59
C ASN A 335 18.88 29.79 -18.11
N ASP A 336 18.82 30.52 -17.00
CA ASP A 336 19.93 31.36 -16.50
C ASP A 336 20.20 31.00 -15.02
N LYS A 337 21.33 30.33 -14.77
CA LYS A 337 21.72 29.86 -13.43
C LYS A 337 21.70 30.97 -12.38
N ASP A 338 22.28 32.14 -12.71
CA ASP A 338 22.40 33.24 -11.75
C ASP A 338 21.04 33.84 -11.40
N LYS A 339 20.14 33.92 -12.39
CA LYS A 339 18.75 34.38 -12.15
C LYS A 339 17.93 33.41 -11.37
N ILE A 340 18.10 32.09 -11.58
CA ILE A 340 17.43 31.07 -10.74
C ILE A 340 17.90 31.20 -9.30
N LEU A 341 19.21 31.27 -9.07
CA LEU A 341 19.77 31.45 -7.73
C LEU A 341 19.26 32.71 -7.03
N ALA A 342 19.21 33.82 -7.81
CA ALA A 342 18.68 35.10 -7.31
C ALA A 342 17.19 34.99 -6.91
N LYS A 343 16.37 34.29 -7.73
CA LYS A 343 14.96 34.05 -7.44
C LYS A 343 14.78 33.19 -6.17
N LEU A 344 15.46 32.05 -6.08
CA LEU A 344 15.37 31.17 -4.90
C LEU A 344 15.72 31.95 -3.62
N ARG A 345 16.80 32.74 -3.64
CA ARG A 345 17.18 33.61 -2.51
C ARG A 345 16.14 34.67 -2.18
N ALA A 346 15.56 35.30 -3.19
CA ALA A 346 14.54 36.34 -2.99
C ALA A 346 13.28 35.77 -2.32
N ASP A 347 12.96 34.49 -2.57
CA ASP A 347 11.82 33.81 -2.00
C ASP A 347 12.17 33.07 -0.67
N GLY A 348 13.40 33.23 -0.15
CA GLY A 348 13.84 32.63 1.11
C GLY A 348 14.13 31.13 1.02
N LEU A 349 14.31 30.59 -0.19
CA LEU A 349 14.65 29.20 -0.45
C LEU A 349 16.16 28.97 -0.47
N GLU A 350 16.57 27.72 -0.24
CA GLU A 350 17.97 27.35 -0.37
C GLU A 350 18.45 27.51 -1.81
N ALA A 351 19.60 28.15 -1.99
CA ALA A 351 20.19 28.41 -3.31
C ALA A 351 21.60 27.86 -3.37
N ASN A 352 21.71 26.58 -3.74
CA ASN A 352 23.00 25.91 -3.82
C ASN A 352 23.73 26.23 -5.12
N GLU A 353 24.78 27.07 -5.03
CA GLU A 353 25.58 27.49 -6.20
C GLU A 353 26.38 26.37 -6.87
N LYS A 354 26.56 25.23 -6.21
CA LYS A 354 27.28 24.06 -6.77
C LYS A 354 26.44 23.27 -7.77
N LEU A 355 25.11 23.39 -7.72
CA LEU A 355 24.20 22.70 -8.64
C LEU A 355 24.36 23.22 -10.07
N ASP A 356 24.20 22.32 -11.03
CA ASP A 356 24.10 22.71 -12.44
C ASP A 356 22.70 23.28 -12.76
N LEU A 357 22.51 23.70 -14.02
CA LEU A 357 21.28 24.34 -14.46
C LEU A 357 20.05 23.40 -14.29
N GLY A 358 20.19 22.11 -14.65
CA GLY A 358 19.07 21.17 -14.56
C GLY A 358 18.64 20.88 -13.12
N HIS A 359 19.58 20.74 -12.19
CA HIS A 359 19.25 20.59 -10.76
C HIS A 359 18.60 21.86 -10.19
N LEU A 360 19.05 23.05 -10.60
CA LEU A 360 18.38 24.29 -10.19
C LEU A 360 16.97 24.43 -10.80
N GLN A 361 16.76 23.92 -12.00
CA GLN A 361 15.41 23.82 -12.59
C GLN A 361 14.53 22.84 -11.79
N ALA A 362 15.12 21.76 -11.22
CA ALA A 362 14.40 20.85 -10.34
C ALA A 362 13.97 21.55 -9.05
N GLU A 363 14.84 22.33 -8.42
CA GLU A 363 14.47 23.17 -7.26
C GLU A 363 13.30 24.12 -7.56
N LEU A 364 13.28 24.71 -8.76
CA LEU A 364 12.14 25.53 -9.18
C LEU A 364 10.87 24.68 -9.36
N PHE A 365 10.99 23.49 -9.93
CA PHE A 365 9.85 22.62 -10.19
C PHE A 365 9.19 22.17 -8.87
N ASP A 366 9.98 21.69 -7.95
CA ASP A 366 9.52 21.18 -6.65
C ASP A 366 8.81 22.28 -5.83
N ASN A 367 9.37 23.49 -5.85
CA ASN A 367 8.83 24.60 -5.07
C ASN A 367 7.62 25.30 -5.71
N TYR A 368 7.50 25.32 -7.05
CA TYR A 368 6.50 26.18 -7.71
C TYR A 368 5.49 25.43 -8.59
N VAL A 369 5.76 24.17 -8.97
CA VAL A 369 4.96 23.44 -9.97
C VAL A 369 4.27 22.23 -9.37
N GLU A 370 5.02 21.32 -8.72
CA GLU A 370 4.56 19.99 -8.31
C GLU A 370 3.22 20.04 -7.57
N SER A 371 3.13 20.84 -6.51
CA SER A 371 1.92 20.96 -5.66
C SER A 371 0.67 21.49 -6.40
N LYS A 372 0.82 22.05 -7.59
CA LYS A 372 -0.27 22.59 -8.42
C LYS A 372 -0.79 21.59 -9.45
N LEU A 373 -0.14 20.45 -9.61
CA LEU A 373 -0.52 19.40 -10.56
C LEU A 373 -1.61 18.49 -9.95
N ILE A 374 -2.83 18.96 -9.93
CA ILE A 374 -3.94 18.27 -9.27
C ILE A 374 -4.50 17.12 -10.12
N HIS A 375 -4.85 17.40 -11.39
CA HIS A 375 -5.33 16.38 -12.32
C HIS A 375 -4.17 15.61 -12.94
N PRO A 376 -4.40 14.34 -13.38
CA PRO A 376 -3.36 13.54 -14.01
C PRO A 376 -2.63 14.29 -15.12
N THR A 377 -1.35 14.55 -14.92
CA THR A 377 -0.53 15.32 -15.81
C THR A 377 0.83 14.68 -16.00
N PHE A 378 1.16 14.29 -17.22
CA PHE A 378 2.50 13.89 -17.60
C PHE A 378 3.34 15.15 -17.86
N VAL A 379 4.37 15.33 -17.05
CA VAL A 379 5.42 16.32 -17.31
C VAL A 379 6.50 15.59 -18.10
N ILE A 380 6.84 16.09 -19.28
CA ILE A 380 7.74 15.44 -20.25
C ILE A 380 8.98 16.30 -20.51
N ASP A 381 9.99 15.74 -21.16
CA ASP A 381 11.19 16.46 -21.61
C ASP A 381 12.02 17.04 -20.47
N TYR A 382 12.46 16.18 -19.57
CA TYR A 382 13.26 16.52 -18.39
C TYR A 382 14.69 16.97 -18.76
N PRO A 383 15.34 17.82 -17.96
CA PRO A 383 16.76 18.10 -18.12
C PRO A 383 17.61 16.84 -18.08
N ILE A 384 18.58 16.71 -19.00
CA ILE A 384 19.41 15.50 -19.10
C ILE A 384 20.28 15.27 -17.86
N SER A 385 20.73 16.33 -17.18
CA SER A 385 21.61 16.23 -16.01
C SER A 385 20.96 15.56 -14.81
N ILE A 386 19.63 15.64 -14.69
CA ILE A 386 18.85 14.96 -13.64
C ILE A 386 18.24 13.63 -14.10
N SER A 387 18.72 13.07 -15.23
CA SER A 387 18.15 11.88 -15.85
C SER A 387 19.26 10.90 -16.29
N PRO A 388 20.03 10.33 -15.34
CA PRO A 388 21.28 9.61 -15.65
C PRO A 388 21.09 8.29 -16.39
N LEU A 389 19.91 7.67 -16.32
CA LEU A 389 19.60 6.39 -16.95
C LEU A 389 18.70 6.50 -18.19
N SER A 390 18.22 7.73 -18.48
CA SER A 390 17.33 8.02 -19.60
C SER A 390 18.10 8.35 -20.88
N ARG A 391 17.53 7.97 -22.02
CA ARG A 391 18.06 8.33 -23.32
C ARG A 391 17.93 9.84 -23.55
N ARG A 392 18.97 10.43 -24.10
CA ARG A 392 18.98 11.82 -24.60
C ARG A 392 18.11 11.93 -25.85
N SER A 393 17.34 13.00 -25.97
CA SER A 393 16.57 13.27 -27.19
C SER A 393 17.50 13.57 -28.37
N ASP A 394 17.24 12.92 -29.50
CA ASP A 394 17.97 13.16 -30.73
C ASP A 394 17.73 14.60 -31.31
N ALA A 395 16.55 15.16 -31.01
CA ALA A 395 16.19 16.50 -31.47
C ALA A 395 16.75 17.61 -30.56
N ASN A 396 16.92 17.37 -29.27
CA ASN A 396 17.46 18.34 -28.33
C ASN A 396 18.34 17.62 -27.29
N PRO A 397 19.67 17.70 -27.42
CA PRO A 397 20.61 16.98 -26.56
C PRO A 397 20.57 17.35 -25.06
N ASP A 398 20.01 18.51 -24.72
CA ASP A 398 19.89 18.97 -23.33
C ASP A 398 18.69 18.37 -22.61
N VAL A 399 17.87 17.55 -23.30
CA VAL A 399 16.61 16.99 -22.84
C VAL A 399 16.67 15.46 -22.84
N ALA A 400 16.14 14.85 -21.80
CA ALA A 400 15.89 13.41 -21.72
C ALA A 400 14.48 13.10 -22.23
N GLU A 401 14.34 12.00 -22.97
CA GLU A 401 13.05 11.44 -23.38
C GLU A 401 12.40 10.71 -22.18
N ARG A 402 11.94 11.51 -21.19
CA ARG A 402 11.45 11.11 -19.89
C ARG A 402 10.14 11.82 -19.56
N PHE A 403 9.28 11.14 -18.82
CA PHE A 403 8.13 11.76 -18.18
C PHE A 403 8.05 11.37 -16.69
N GLU A 404 7.37 12.21 -15.94
CA GLU A 404 6.77 11.83 -14.65
C GLU A 404 5.28 12.15 -14.68
N LEU A 405 4.49 11.25 -14.05
CA LEU A 405 3.06 11.44 -13.87
C LEU A 405 2.78 12.02 -12.50
N PHE A 406 2.21 13.21 -12.48
CA PHE A 406 1.76 13.87 -11.24
C PHE A 406 0.24 13.80 -11.12
N ILE A 407 -0.23 13.48 -9.90
CA ILE A 407 -1.64 13.47 -9.54
C ILE A 407 -1.75 13.97 -8.09
N ALA A 408 -2.69 14.90 -7.84
CA ALA A 408 -2.90 15.48 -6.50
C ALA A 408 -1.65 16.12 -5.89
N GLY A 409 -0.82 16.77 -6.73
CA GLY A 409 0.42 17.41 -6.31
C GLY A 409 1.52 16.43 -5.88
N ARG A 410 1.53 15.22 -6.42
CA ARG A 410 2.51 14.16 -6.07
C ARG A 410 2.90 13.37 -7.30
N GLU A 411 4.19 13.04 -7.42
CA GLU A 411 4.68 12.07 -8.39
C GLU A 411 4.09 10.69 -8.08
N LEU A 412 3.55 10.03 -9.11
CA LEU A 412 2.99 8.70 -9.03
C LEU A 412 3.72 7.69 -9.90
N ALA A 413 4.24 8.11 -11.04
CA ALA A 413 5.00 7.29 -11.97
C ALA A 413 6.11 8.08 -12.63
N ASN A 414 7.18 7.37 -13.03
CA ASN A 414 8.33 7.89 -13.75
C ASN A 414 8.70 6.91 -14.86
N GLY A 415 8.82 7.37 -16.09
CA GLY A 415 9.13 6.52 -17.23
C GLY A 415 9.93 7.25 -18.30
N PHE A 416 10.73 6.49 -19.04
CA PHE A 416 11.60 7.06 -20.06
C PHE A 416 12.02 6.05 -21.13
N ASN A 417 12.52 6.57 -22.24
CA ASN A 417 13.32 5.79 -23.16
C ASN A 417 14.67 5.48 -22.50
N GLU A 418 15.01 4.20 -22.48
CA GLU A 418 16.20 3.71 -21.80
C GLU A 418 17.48 4.06 -22.57
N LEU A 419 18.49 4.46 -21.83
CA LEU A 419 19.82 4.63 -22.40
C LEU A 419 20.41 3.26 -22.72
N ASN A 420 20.60 2.99 -24.01
CA ASN A 420 21.12 1.71 -24.51
C ASN A 420 22.55 1.82 -25.12
N ASP A 421 23.15 3.01 -25.09
CA ASP A 421 24.55 3.23 -25.49
C ASP A 421 25.48 2.96 -24.28
N PRO A 422 26.33 1.90 -24.32
CA PRO A 422 27.22 1.56 -23.21
C PRO A 422 28.30 2.62 -22.96
N ILE A 423 28.69 3.40 -23.97
CA ILE A 423 29.73 4.43 -23.85
C ILE A 423 29.16 5.66 -23.13
N ASP A 424 27.97 6.10 -23.52
CA ASP A 424 27.28 7.21 -22.84
C ASP A 424 26.93 6.79 -21.40
N GLN A 425 26.43 5.56 -21.18
CA GLN A 425 26.10 5.06 -19.85
C GLN A 425 27.33 5.03 -18.91
N TYR A 426 28.48 4.56 -19.42
CA TYR A 426 29.72 4.57 -18.66
C TYR A 426 30.13 6.01 -18.26
N SER A 427 30.02 6.94 -19.21
CA SER A 427 30.35 8.36 -18.98
C SER A 427 29.45 8.98 -17.91
N ARG A 428 28.16 8.66 -17.91
CA ARG A 428 27.20 9.16 -16.90
C ARG A 428 27.45 8.56 -15.52
N PHE A 429 27.71 7.26 -15.42
CA PHE A 429 28.10 6.66 -14.15
C PHE A 429 29.39 7.25 -13.58
N LYS A 430 30.36 7.57 -14.44
CA LYS A 430 31.57 8.26 -14.01
C LYS A 430 31.27 9.64 -13.43
N ALA A 431 30.40 10.41 -14.07
CA ALA A 431 29.97 11.70 -13.54
C ALA A 431 29.22 11.57 -12.20
N GLN A 432 28.43 10.51 -12.00
CA GLN A 432 27.79 10.21 -10.72
C GLN A 432 28.80 9.89 -9.62
N ILE A 433 29.86 9.13 -9.92
CA ILE A 433 30.93 8.87 -8.97
C ILE A 433 31.64 10.16 -8.57
N ASP A 434 31.89 11.05 -9.53
CA ASP A 434 32.51 12.34 -9.24
C ASP A 434 31.62 13.20 -8.34
N ALA A 435 30.29 13.18 -8.55
CA ALA A 435 29.31 13.82 -7.68
C ALA A 435 29.28 13.20 -6.27
N LYS A 436 29.34 11.86 -6.16
CA LYS A 436 29.44 11.14 -4.89
C LYS A 436 30.68 11.53 -4.10
N ASN A 437 31.82 11.59 -4.77
CA ASN A 437 33.06 12.02 -4.15
C ASN A 437 33.04 13.50 -3.72
N ALA A 438 32.16 14.30 -4.31
CA ALA A 438 31.92 15.70 -3.93
C ALA A 438 30.89 15.85 -2.79
N GLY A 439 30.31 14.75 -2.30
CA GLY A 439 29.39 14.69 -1.13
C GLY A 439 27.94 14.44 -1.46
N ASP A 440 27.61 13.95 -2.63
CA ASP A 440 26.25 13.50 -2.98
C ASP A 440 26.06 12.03 -2.58
N ASP A 441 25.46 11.80 -1.43
CA ASP A 441 25.24 10.46 -0.86
C ASP A 441 24.21 9.60 -1.64
N GLU A 442 23.44 10.20 -2.54
CA GLU A 442 22.40 9.53 -3.35
C GLU A 442 22.91 9.14 -4.75
N ALA A 443 24.09 9.63 -5.15
CA ALA A 443 24.66 9.35 -6.46
C ALA A 443 24.97 7.86 -6.64
N HIS A 444 24.78 7.36 -7.87
CA HIS A 444 25.00 5.97 -8.25
C HIS A 444 26.46 5.53 -8.09
N GLU A 445 26.66 4.25 -7.80
CA GLU A 445 27.96 3.58 -7.93
C GLU A 445 28.16 3.05 -9.36
N MET A 446 29.42 2.76 -9.72
CA MET A 446 29.73 2.12 -10.99
C MET A 446 29.28 0.66 -11.00
N ASP A 447 28.31 0.32 -11.80
CA ASP A 447 27.95 -1.07 -12.12
C ASP A 447 28.62 -1.46 -13.45
N GLU A 448 29.87 -1.92 -13.38
CA GLU A 448 30.65 -2.33 -14.56
C GLU A 448 30.00 -3.51 -15.30
N ASP A 449 29.35 -4.43 -14.57
CA ASP A 449 28.68 -5.57 -15.15
C ASP A 449 27.45 -5.14 -15.98
N TYR A 450 26.73 -4.13 -15.50
CA TYR A 450 25.61 -3.57 -16.26
C TYR A 450 26.10 -2.88 -17.56
N VAL A 451 27.18 -2.07 -17.49
CA VAL A 451 27.76 -1.45 -18.68
C VAL A 451 28.25 -2.52 -19.66
N LYS A 452 28.87 -3.60 -19.16
CA LYS A 452 29.27 -4.74 -19.98
C LYS A 452 28.05 -5.45 -20.60
N ALA A 453 26.97 -5.60 -19.87
CA ALA A 453 25.74 -6.18 -20.41
C ALA A 453 25.21 -5.35 -21.58
N LEU A 454 25.16 -4.02 -21.46
CA LEU A 454 24.80 -3.13 -22.58
C LEU A 454 25.70 -3.33 -23.80
N GLY A 455 26.97 -3.66 -23.59
CA GLY A 455 27.92 -3.95 -24.65
C GLY A 455 27.56 -5.17 -25.52
N TYR A 456 26.69 -6.07 -25.04
CA TYR A 456 26.12 -7.16 -25.84
C TYR A 456 24.91 -6.72 -26.68
N GLY A 457 24.42 -5.51 -26.49
CA GLY A 457 23.32 -4.93 -27.23
C GLY A 457 21.98 -5.02 -26.48
N MET A 458 21.44 -3.86 -26.13
CA MET A 458 20.06 -3.72 -25.65
C MET A 458 19.22 -3.07 -26.77
N PRO A 459 18.09 -3.66 -27.20
CA PRO A 459 17.23 -3.02 -28.19
C PRO A 459 16.70 -1.67 -27.67
N PRO A 460 16.16 -0.83 -28.53
CA PRO A 460 15.35 0.29 -28.07
C PRO A 460 14.25 -0.21 -27.14
N VAL A 461 14.15 0.35 -25.94
CA VAL A 461 13.23 -0.07 -24.89
C VAL A 461 12.81 1.14 -24.09
N ALA A 462 11.58 1.14 -23.60
CA ALA A 462 11.10 2.11 -22.64
C ALA A 462 10.71 1.41 -21.34
N GLY A 463 11.01 2.04 -20.21
CA GLY A 463 10.71 1.54 -18.88
C GLY A 463 9.96 2.56 -18.02
N GLU A 464 9.13 2.07 -17.11
CA GLU A 464 8.35 2.89 -16.21
C GLU A 464 8.23 2.23 -14.84
N GLY A 465 8.34 3.06 -13.79
CA GLY A 465 8.04 2.70 -12.41
C GLY A 465 6.78 3.40 -11.91
N ILE A 466 5.87 2.65 -11.27
CA ILE A 466 4.64 3.20 -10.66
C ILE A 466 4.63 2.87 -9.17
N GLY A 467 4.45 3.88 -8.31
CA GLY A 467 4.33 3.71 -6.87
C GLY A 467 2.97 3.14 -6.47
N ILE A 468 2.92 1.84 -6.13
CA ILE A 468 1.67 1.14 -5.80
C ILE A 468 1.05 1.70 -4.50
N ASP A 469 1.86 2.01 -3.50
CA ASP A 469 1.34 2.54 -2.23
C ASP A 469 0.67 3.91 -2.46
N ARG A 470 1.30 4.80 -3.24
CA ARG A 470 0.72 6.10 -3.60
C ARG A 470 -0.57 5.96 -4.43
N LEU A 471 -0.59 5.01 -5.39
CA LEU A 471 -1.80 4.69 -6.16
C LEU A 471 -2.95 4.23 -5.24
N VAL A 472 -2.67 3.35 -4.29
CA VAL A 472 -3.67 2.88 -3.33
C VAL A 472 -4.15 4.02 -2.42
N MET A 473 -3.24 4.89 -1.94
CA MET A 473 -3.61 6.09 -1.17
C MET A 473 -4.64 6.93 -1.93
N LEU A 474 -4.37 7.22 -3.20
CA LEU A 474 -5.21 8.01 -4.08
C LEU A 474 -6.61 7.39 -4.25
N LEU A 475 -6.68 6.08 -4.54
CA LEU A 475 -7.94 5.37 -4.83
C LEU A 475 -8.72 4.93 -3.57
N THR A 476 -8.16 5.12 -2.38
CA THR A 476 -8.83 4.83 -1.10
C THR A 476 -9.01 6.08 -0.23
N ASP A 477 -8.73 7.25 -0.76
CA ASP A 477 -8.78 8.55 -0.06
C ASP A 477 -7.99 8.53 1.27
N LYS A 478 -6.75 8.02 1.22
CA LYS A 478 -5.84 7.97 2.38
C LYS A 478 -4.68 8.95 2.23
N LYS A 479 -4.56 9.87 3.17
CA LYS A 479 -3.52 10.91 3.15
C LYS A 479 -2.13 10.40 3.53
N SER A 480 -2.05 9.30 4.27
CA SER A 480 -0.80 8.74 4.76
C SER A 480 -0.54 7.35 4.18
N ILE A 481 0.70 7.12 3.74
CA ILE A 481 1.19 5.81 3.30
C ILE A 481 1.02 4.74 4.39
N ARG A 482 1.03 5.14 5.67
CA ARG A 482 0.81 4.24 6.80
C ARG A 482 -0.61 3.67 6.85
N ASP A 483 -1.58 4.34 6.23
CA ASP A 483 -2.95 3.85 6.16
C ASP A 483 -3.11 2.70 5.16
N VAL A 484 -2.25 2.63 4.15
CA VAL A 484 -2.31 1.64 3.06
C VAL A 484 -1.25 0.54 3.15
N VAL A 485 -0.35 0.63 4.12
CA VAL A 485 0.62 -0.41 4.50
C VAL A 485 0.13 -1.10 5.77
N LEU A 486 0.06 -2.46 5.75
CA LEU A 486 -0.49 -3.21 6.91
C LEU A 486 0.30 -2.94 8.18
N PHE A 487 1.62 -3.05 8.12
CA PHE A 487 2.51 -2.80 9.24
C PHE A 487 3.58 -1.80 8.79
N PRO A 488 3.30 -0.49 8.90
CA PRO A 488 4.24 0.55 8.50
C PRO A 488 5.42 0.63 9.48
N ALA A 489 6.55 1.13 9.01
CA ALA A 489 7.66 1.48 9.88
C ALA A 489 7.24 2.58 10.86
N MET A 490 7.61 2.41 12.14
CA MET A 490 7.28 3.33 13.22
C MET A 490 8.54 3.73 13.98
N ARG A 491 8.59 4.96 14.45
CA ARG A 491 9.68 5.38 15.34
C ARG A 491 9.67 4.54 16.62
N PRO A 492 10.82 4.14 17.17
CA PRO A 492 10.89 3.45 18.44
C PRO A 492 10.19 4.22 19.55
N LEU A 493 9.55 3.52 20.48
CA LEU A 493 9.01 4.16 21.68
C LEU A 493 10.16 4.65 22.58
N LYS A 494 9.93 5.75 23.32
CA LYS A 494 10.96 6.34 24.20
C LYS A 494 11.59 5.34 25.18
N ASN A 495 10.88 4.31 25.56
CA ASN A 495 11.37 3.26 26.45
C ASN A 495 12.29 2.24 25.73
N GLU A 496 12.08 2.03 24.43
CA GLU A 496 12.88 1.10 23.59
C GLU A 496 14.27 1.70 23.24
N ILE A 497 14.36 3.04 23.16
CA ILE A 497 15.63 3.74 22.86
C ILE A 497 16.64 3.54 23.99
N LYS A 498 16.20 3.50 25.25
CA LYS A 498 17.07 3.34 26.43
C LYS A 498 17.67 1.93 26.58
N GLU A 499 17.06 0.91 25.98
CA GLU A 499 17.58 -0.48 26.03
C GLU A 499 18.63 -0.74 24.95
N ASN A 500 18.61 -0.01 23.83
CA ASN A 500 19.59 -0.16 22.74
C ASN A 500 20.88 0.67 22.94
N GLU A 501 20.94 1.55 23.96
CA GLU A 501 22.14 2.30 24.34
C GLU A 501 22.98 1.60 25.44
N LYS A 502 22.60 0.37 25.84
CA LYS A 502 23.35 -0.48 26.77
C LYS A 502 23.93 -1.67 26.05
#